data_3a8f39caedf51d726799bf9bfb325fcd
#
_entry.id   3a8f39caedf51d726799bf9bfb325fcd
#
_cell.length_a   1.000
_cell.length_b   1.000
_cell.length_c   1.000
_cell.angle_alpha   90.00
_cell.angle_beta   90.00
_cell.angle_gamma   90.00
#
_symmetry.space_group_name_H-M   'P 1'
#
loop_
_entity.id
_entity.type
_entity.pdbx_description
1 polymer ?
#
loop_
_entity_poly.entity_id
_entity_poly.type
_entity_poly.pdbx_seq_one_letter_code
_entity_poly.pdbx_strand_id
1 'polypeptide(L)'
;MTKTTQTEQQRFTSIGIDIGKDVLHLVGFDHGGQIVLRRKIKRLALISTFETLTPCIVGMEACLSAHFVSRTLRKLGFEPRIIPAKYTKPFIKGQKNDYNDAEAIAEAALRPNLNLVAEKTQAQLDLQALHRVRSRLVSRRTATINQIRAFLIEQGIAVRTGARALRNSLFAILQNRADEISPRMSAIITDL
;
A
#
# COMPACT_ATOMS: atom_id res chain seq x y z
N MET A 1 -29.19 33.41 34.94
CA MET A 1 -29.55 32.59 33.78
C MET A 1 -28.28 32.04 33.15
N THR A 2 -27.88 30.87 33.59
CA THR A 2 -26.64 30.20 33.16
C THR A 2 -26.96 29.38 31.91
N LYS A 3 -26.45 29.78 30.76
CA LYS A 3 -26.52 28.98 29.53
C LYS A 3 -25.57 27.78 29.67
N THR A 4 -26.12 26.65 30.03
CA THR A 4 -25.45 25.37 29.95
C THR A 4 -25.38 24.98 28.46
N THR A 5 -24.25 25.26 27.83
CA THR A 5 -23.95 24.75 26.50
C THR A 5 -23.59 23.27 26.66
N GLN A 6 -24.59 22.39 26.65
CA GLN A 6 -24.36 20.98 26.44
C GLN A 6 -23.86 20.85 24.99
N THR A 7 -22.58 20.62 24.83
CA THR A 7 -22.03 20.14 23.54
C THR A 7 -22.64 18.76 23.35
N GLU A 8 -23.71 18.68 22.54
CA GLU A 8 -24.21 17.36 22.05
C GLU A 8 -23.04 16.66 21.37
N GLN A 9 -22.51 15.64 22.03
CA GLN A 9 -21.48 14.82 21.43
C GLN A 9 -22.10 14.18 20.18
N GLN A 10 -21.67 14.66 19.03
CA GLN A 10 -22.13 14.22 17.72
C GLN A 10 -21.88 12.71 17.60
N ARG A 11 -22.94 11.91 17.61
CA ARG A 11 -22.86 10.44 17.53
C ARG A 11 -22.75 10.03 16.07
N PHE A 12 -21.63 9.42 15.72
CA PHE A 12 -21.41 8.88 14.38
C PHE A 12 -21.85 7.42 14.30
N THR A 13 -22.49 7.06 13.21
CA THR A 13 -22.73 5.65 12.83
C THR A 13 -21.50 5.06 12.18
N SER A 14 -20.90 5.82 11.26
CA SER A 14 -19.66 5.44 10.59
C SER A 14 -18.84 6.64 10.18
N ILE A 15 -17.53 6.43 10.08
CA ILE A 15 -16.59 7.38 9.48
C ILE A 15 -15.80 6.62 8.40
N GLY A 16 -15.73 7.16 7.20
CA GLY A 16 -14.83 6.68 6.15
C GLY A 16 -13.56 7.51 6.12
N ILE A 17 -12.44 6.83 5.94
CA ILE A 17 -11.13 7.45 5.78
C ILE A 17 -10.58 7.09 4.41
N ASP A 18 -10.41 8.09 3.55
CA ASP A 18 -9.51 7.96 2.41
C ASP A 18 -8.08 8.28 2.87
N ILE A 19 -7.18 7.28 2.72
CA ILE A 19 -5.82 7.34 3.25
C ILE A 19 -4.86 7.82 2.16
N GLY A 20 -4.62 9.11 2.09
CA GLY A 20 -3.58 9.69 1.26
C GLY A 20 -2.17 9.58 1.87
N LYS A 21 -1.16 9.99 1.12
CA LYS A 21 0.25 9.95 1.56
C LYS A 21 0.51 10.87 2.76
N ASP A 22 0.09 12.12 2.67
CA ASP A 22 0.38 13.17 3.67
C ASP A 22 -0.86 13.61 4.43
N VAL A 23 -2.04 13.39 3.85
CA VAL A 23 -3.32 13.82 4.38
C VAL A 23 -4.33 12.67 4.36
N LEU A 24 -5.32 12.77 5.25
CA LEU A 24 -6.46 11.87 5.33
C LEU A 24 -7.72 12.68 5.11
N HIS A 25 -8.64 12.18 4.28
CA HIS A 25 -9.97 12.76 4.12
C HIS A 25 -10.97 11.93 4.91
N LEU A 26 -11.77 12.60 5.72
CA LEU A 26 -12.74 12.00 6.61
C LEU A 26 -14.13 12.43 6.20
N VAL A 27 -15.05 11.48 6.09
CA VAL A 27 -16.48 11.71 5.96
C VAL A 27 -17.20 10.85 6.99
N GLY A 28 -18.07 11.45 7.81
CA GLY A 28 -18.81 10.74 8.83
C GLY A 28 -20.30 10.91 8.66
N PHE A 29 -21.04 9.82 8.87
CA PHE A 29 -22.49 9.76 8.87
C PHE A 29 -23.05 9.68 10.28
N ASP A 30 -24.19 10.31 10.49
CA ASP A 30 -25.02 10.11 11.68
C ASP A 30 -25.95 8.89 11.53
N HIS A 31 -26.81 8.65 12.53
CA HIS A 31 -27.80 7.58 12.50
C HIS A 31 -28.89 7.77 11.44
N GLY A 32 -29.09 8.99 10.96
CA GLY A 32 -30.03 9.34 9.89
C GLY A 32 -29.43 9.20 8.49
N GLY A 33 -28.14 8.82 8.38
CA GLY A 33 -27.43 8.72 7.12
C GLY A 33 -27.04 10.08 6.53
N GLN A 34 -27.07 11.16 7.34
CA GLN A 34 -26.64 12.48 6.90
C GLN A 34 -25.14 12.65 7.13
N ILE A 35 -24.48 13.37 6.23
CA ILE A 35 -23.06 13.73 6.40
C ILE A 35 -22.96 14.81 7.46
N VAL A 36 -22.36 14.49 8.60
CA VAL A 36 -22.16 15.39 9.73
C VAL A 36 -20.69 15.71 9.98
N LEU A 37 -19.78 15.00 9.32
CA LEU A 37 -18.35 15.25 9.34
C LEU A 37 -17.81 15.25 7.91
N ARG A 38 -17.10 16.31 7.53
CA ARG A 38 -16.31 16.40 6.30
C ARG A 38 -15.03 17.16 6.62
N ARG A 39 -13.92 16.43 6.76
CA ARG A 39 -12.68 17.01 7.28
C ARG A 39 -11.46 16.45 6.56
N LYS A 40 -10.50 17.34 6.29
CA LYS A 40 -9.16 16.98 5.84
C LYS A 40 -8.19 17.18 7.00
N ILE A 41 -7.40 16.18 7.32
CA ILE A 41 -6.42 16.23 8.41
C ILE A 41 -5.03 15.83 7.91
N LYS A 42 -3.99 16.35 8.54
CA LYS A 42 -2.63 15.84 8.33
C LYS A 42 -2.50 14.46 8.97
N ARG A 43 -1.71 13.59 8.39
CA ARG A 43 -1.49 12.22 8.91
C ARG A 43 -1.06 12.20 10.39
N LEU A 44 -0.22 13.16 10.81
CA LEU A 44 0.24 13.28 12.19
C LEU A 44 -0.86 13.68 13.16
N ALA A 45 -1.96 14.27 12.68
CA ALA A 45 -3.10 14.65 13.50
C ALA A 45 -4.14 13.53 13.66
N LEU A 46 -3.88 12.31 13.18
CA LEU A 46 -4.81 11.19 13.29
C LEU A 46 -5.27 10.96 14.73
N ILE A 47 -4.34 10.76 15.65
CA ILE A 47 -4.63 10.44 17.04
C ILE A 47 -5.41 11.59 17.68
N SER A 48 -4.88 12.80 17.68
CA SER A 48 -5.50 13.97 18.32
C SER A 48 -6.87 14.31 17.73
N THR A 49 -7.10 14.01 16.44
CA THR A 49 -8.43 14.18 15.83
C THR A 49 -9.41 13.15 16.36
N PHE A 50 -9.03 11.88 16.38
CA PHE A 50 -9.94 10.80 16.78
C PHE A 50 -10.19 10.77 18.30
N GLU A 51 -9.29 11.27 19.12
CA GLU A 51 -9.51 11.48 20.57
C GLU A 51 -10.67 12.46 20.86
N THR A 52 -11.01 13.33 19.91
CA THR A 52 -12.14 14.27 20.06
C THR A 52 -13.47 13.73 19.51
N LEU A 53 -13.46 12.57 18.87
CA LEU A 53 -14.64 11.98 18.24
C LEU A 53 -15.22 10.84 19.09
N THR A 54 -16.51 10.61 18.97
CA THR A 54 -17.17 9.48 19.63
C THR A 54 -16.83 8.17 18.91
N PRO A 55 -16.45 7.10 19.62
CA PRO A 55 -16.18 5.80 19.02
C PRO A 55 -17.34 5.27 18.17
N CYS A 56 -17.02 4.82 16.95
CA CYS A 56 -17.94 4.27 15.98
C CYS A 56 -17.23 3.32 15.01
N ILE A 57 -17.94 2.83 14.00
CA ILE A 57 -17.33 2.07 12.89
C ILE A 57 -16.48 3.03 12.05
N VAL A 58 -15.23 2.63 11.73
CA VAL A 58 -14.35 3.42 10.88
C VAL A 58 -13.86 2.57 9.71
N GLY A 59 -14.40 2.86 8.52
CA GLY A 59 -14.00 2.23 7.27
C GLY A 59 -12.71 2.85 6.70
N MET A 60 -11.91 2.02 6.04
CA MET A 60 -10.77 2.45 5.23
C MET A 60 -10.47 1.43 4.13
N GLU A 61 -9.97 1.87 2.99
CA GLU A 61 -9.53 0.94 1.96
C GLU A 61 -8.23 0.21 2.34
N ALA A 62 -8.12 -1.03 1.84
CA ALA A 62 -6.91 -1.85 1.98
C ALA A 62 -5.77 -1.25 1.15
N CYS A 63 -4.95 -0.41 1.77
CA CYS A 63 -3.82 0.29 1.16
C CYS A 63 -2.58 0.27 2.05
N LEU A 64 -1.50 0.94 1.60
CA LEU A 64 -0.34 1.19 2.45
C LEU A 64 -0.76 1.99 3.68
N SER A 65 -0.33 1.55 4.86
CA SER A 65 -0.65 2.08 6.18
C SER A 65 -2.06 1.81 6.73
N ALA A 66 -2.98 1.20 6.00
CA ALA A 66 -4.30 0.84 6.53
C ALA A 66 -4.20 0.02 7.83
N HIS A 67 -3.27 -0.92 7.91
CA HIS A 67 -3.04 -1.71 9.12
C HIS A 67 -2.54 -0.88 10.32
N PHE A 68 -1.72 0.15 10.07
CA PHE A 68 -1.27 1.09 11.12
C PHE A 68 -2.44 1.92 11.61
N VAL A 69 -3.21 2.52 10.69
CA VAL A 69 -4.40 3.34 11.02
C VAL A 69 -5.40 2.49 11.79
N SER A 70 -5.69 1.28 11.34
CA SER A 70 -6.60 0.34 11.99
C SER A 70 -6.18 0.06 13.45
N ARG A 71 -4.91 -0.33 13.68
CA ARG A 71 -4.41 -0.57 15.05
C ARG A 71 -4.49 0.66 15.94
N THR A 72 -4.20 1.84 15.39
CA THR A 72 -4.28 3.11 16.12
C THR A 72 -5.71 3.41 16.54
N LEU A 73 -6.66 3.30 15.62
CA LEU A 73 -8.08 3.54 15.90
C LEU A 73 -8.67 2.53 16.89
N ARG A 74 -8.28 1.27 16.79
CA ARG A 74 -8.70 0.23 17.75
C ARG A 74 -8.23 0.53 19.18
N LYS A 75 -7.03 1.08 19.33
CA LYS A 75 -6.52 1.52 20.66
C LYS A 75 -7.31 2.70 21.23
N LEU A 76 -7.91 3.52 20.36
CA LEU A 76 -8.78 4.63 20.75
C LEU A 76 -10.25 4.22 20.96
N GLY A 77 -10.57 2.91 20.87
CA GLY A 77 -11.92 2.37 21.11
C GLY A 77 -12.83 2.34 19.89
N PHE A 78 -12.35 2.72 18.70
CA PHE A 78 -13.13 2.61 17.46
C PHE A 78 -13.18 1.18 16.93
N GLU A 79 -14.16 0.89 16.04
CA GLU A 79 -14.26 -0.35 15.28
C GLU A 79 -13.72 -0.17 13.85
N PRO A 80 -12.41 -0.37 13.61
CA PRO A 80 -11.84 -0.19 12.28
C PRO A 80 -12.18 -1.37 11.37
N ARG A 81 -12.53 -1.08 10.11
CA ARG A 81 -12.84 -2.03 9.05
C ARG A 81 -11.97 -1.75 7.83
N ILE A 82 -11.04 -2.66 7.51
CA ILE A 82 -10.22 -2.58 6.31
C ILE A 82 -10.97 -3.24 5.16
N ILE A 83 -11.38 -2.46 4.18
CA ILE A 83 -12.29 -2.87 3.11
C ILE A 83 -11.50 -3.03 1.81
N PRO A 84 -11.59 -4.18 1.12
CA PRO A 84 -11.05 -4.31 -0.23
C PRO A 84 -11.69 -3.31 -1.20
N ALA A 85 -10.88 -2.66 -2.05
CA ALA A 85 -11.31 -1.63 -3.00
C ALA A 85 -12.50 -2.05 -3.91
N LYS A 86 -12.65 -3.35 -4.19
CA LYS A 86 -13.78 -3.87 -4.97
C LYS A 86 -15.14 -3.64 -4.30
N TYR A 87 -15.18 -3.46 -2.99
CA TYR A 87 -16.41 -3.24 -2.24
C TYR A 87 -16.73 -1.76 -1.99
N THR A 88 -15.76 -0.85 -2.18
CA THR A 88 -15.97 0.60 -2.05
C THR A 88 -16.38 1.22 -3.38
N LYS A 89 -15.84 0.71 -4.51
CA LYS A 89 -16.10 1.22 -5.85
C LYS A 89 -17.60 1.41 -6.20
N PRO A 90 -18.53 0.49 -5.87
CA PRO A 90 -19.94 0.65 -6.20
C PRO A 90 -20.62 1.86 -5.54
N PHE A 91 -20.02 2.41 -4.47
CA PHE A 91 -20.56 3.53 -3.69
C PHE A 91 -19.97 4.88 -4.09
N ILE A 92 -18.98 4.92 -5.00
CA ILE A 92 -18.38 6.17 -5.47
C ILE A 92 -19.40 6.93 -6.30
N LYS A 93 -19.73 8.16 -5.88
CA LYS A 93 -20.68 9.06 -6.52
C LYS A 93 -19.93 10.16 -7.28
N GLY A 94 -20.20 10.28 -8.59
CA GLY A 94 -19.69 11.37 -9.41
C GLY A 94 -18.20 11.26 -9.76
N GLN A 95 -17.57 12.42 -10.02
CA GLN A 95 -16.17 12.48 -10.42
C GLN A 95 -15.23 12.13 -9.24
N LYS A 96 -14.04 11.65 -9.56
CA LYS A 96 -13.02 11.29 -8.57
C LYS A 96 -12.66 12.49 -7.69
N ASN A 97 -12.93 12.33 -6.40
CA ASN A 97 -12.63 13.32 -5.37
C ASN A 97 -12.41 12.57 -4.05
N ASP A 98 -11.36 12.91 -3.34
CA ASP A 98 -10.95 12.23 -2.11
C ASP A 98 -12.07 12.20 -1.03
N TYR A 99 -12.95 13.20 -1.01
CA TYR A 99 -14.12 13.18 -0.12
C TYR A 99 -15.21 12.22 -0.60
N ASN A 100 -15.41 12.09 -1.93
CA ASN A 100 -16.36 11.12 -2.47
C ASN A 100 -15.86 9.69 -2.22
N ASP A 101 -14.55 9.49 -2.26
CA ASP A 101 -13.92 8.21 -1.93
C ASP A 101 -14.09 7.91 -0.41
N ALA A 102 -13.88 8.90 0.46
CA ALA A 102 -14.12 8.75 1.90
C ALA A 102 -15.61 8.51 2.22
N GLU A 103 -16.54 9.16 1.50
CA GLU A 103 -17.98 8.93 1.62
C GLU A 103 -18.35 7.50 1.24
N ALA A 104 -17.88 7.04 0.08
CA ALA A 104 -18.11 5.67 -0.39
C ALA A 104 -17.57 4.61 0.60
N ILE A 105 -16.42 4.89 1.20
CA ILE A 105 -15.82 4.03 2.23
C ILE A 105 -16.69 3.99 3.50
N ALA A 106 -17.22 5.14 3.94
CA ALA A 106 -18.10 5.22 5.11
C ALA A 106 -19.40 4.44 4.90
N GLU A 107 -19.98 4.54 3.70
CA GLU A 107 -21.18 3.81 3.31
C GLU A 107 -20.91 2.31 3.20
N ALA A 108 -19.82 1.92 2.55
CA ALA A 108 -19.42 0.51 2.45
C ALA A 108 -19.17 -0.11 3.82
N ALA A 109 -18.59 0.65 4.76
CA ALA A 109 -18.28 0.17 6.11
C ALA A 109 -19.52 -0.28 6.90
N LEU A 110 -20.71 0.23 6.57
CA LEU A 110 -21.98 -0.15 7.21
C LEU A 110 -22.57 -1.45 6.66
N ARG A 111 -22.10 -1.93 5.51
CA ARG A 111 -22.69 -3.12 4.88
C ARG A 111 -22.39 -4.39 5.69
N PRO A 112 -23.41 -5.23 5.94
CA PRO A 112 -23.21 -6.54 6.53
C PRO A 112 -22.48 -7.47 5.55
N ASN A 113 -21.85 -8.50 6.06
CA ASN A 113 -21.30 -9.62 5.28
C ASN A 113 -20.20 -9.24 4.26
N LEU A 114 -19.42 -8.17 4.49
CA LEU A 114 -18.22 -7.89 3.71
C LEU A 114 -17.06 -8.80 4.14
N ASN A 115 -16.35 -9.35 3.17
CA ASN A 115 -15.07 -10.01 3.43
C ASN A 115 -14.00 -8.95 3.69
N LEU A 116 -13.88 -8.52 4.93
CA LEU A 116 -12.91 -7.52 5.38
C LEU A 116 -11.48 -8.10 5.35
N VAL A 117 -10.51 -7.21 5.15
CA VAL A 117 -9.10 -7.58 5.28
C VAL A 117 -8.75 -7.67 6.77
N ALA A 118 -8.22 -8.81 7.19
CA ALA A 118 -7.74 -8.99 8.56
C ALA A 118 -6.61 -8.00 8.88
N GLU A 119 -6.67 -7.36 10.04
CA GLU A 119 -5.62 -6.50 10.54
C GLU A 119 -4.34 -7.32 10.78
N LYS A 120 -3.24 -6.93 10.15
CA LYS A 120 -1.95 -7.59 10.32
C LYS A 120 -1.25 -7.09 11.56
N THR A 121 -0.67 -8.03 12.31
CA THR A 121 0.25 -7.71 13.40
C THR A 121 1.56 -7.11 12.84
N GLN A 122 2.37 -6.51 13.72
CA GLN A 122 3.67 -5.99 13.33
C GLN A 122 4.56 -7.10 12.78
N ALA A 123 4.62 -8.26 13.45
CA ALA A 123 5.41 -9.41 12.99
C ALA A 123 4.99 -9.90 11.59
N GLN A 124 3.69 -9.89 11.27
CA GLN A 124 3.21 -10.24 9.93
C GLN A 124 3.61 -9.20 8.87
N LEU A 125 3.66 -7.92 9.22
CA LEU A 125 4.12 -6.86 8.33
C LEU A 125 5.62 -6.95 8.08
N ASP A 126 6.41 -7.27 9.11
CA ASP A 126 7.86 -7.45 9.01
C ASP A 126 8.18 -8.65 8.10
N LEU A 127 7.48 -9.77 8.28
CA LEU A 127 7.61 -10.94 7.40
C LEU A 127 7.21 -10.61 5.94
N GLN A 128 6.13 -9.86 5.75
CA GLN A 128 5.72 -9.40 4.42
C GLN A 128 6.78 -8.50 3.78
N ALA A 129 7.39 -7.60 4.56
CA ALA A 129 8.48 -6.75 4.08
C ALA A 129 9.70 -7.58 3.64
N LEU A 130 10.09 -8.57 4.45
CA LEU A 130 11.17 -9.50 4.13
C LEU A 130 10.92 -10.25 2.81
N HIS A 131 9.71 -10.78 2.62
CA HIS A 131 9.32 -11.44 1.36
C HIS A 131 9.37 -10.50 0.16
N ARG A 132 8.95 -9.25 0.31
CA ARG A 132 9.01 -8.23 -0.75
C ARG A 132 10.46 -7.89 -1.12
N VAL A 133 11.32 -7.72 -0.13
CA VAL A 133 12.77 -7.49 -0.35
C VAL A 133 13.39 -8.68 -1.09
N ARG A 134 13.15 -9.91 -0.61
CA ARG A 134 13.63 -11.12 -1.28
C ARG A 134 13.16 -11.20 -2.74
N SER A 135 11.88 -11.00 -3.00
CA SER A 135 11.32 -11.04 -4.35
C SER A 135 11.98 -10.01 -5.27
N ARG A 136 12.19 -8.79 -4.78
CA ARG A 136 12.87 -7.74 -5.53
C ARG A 136 14.33 -8.10 -5.86
N LEU A 137 15.06 -8.66 -4.90
CA LEU A 137 16.45 -9.10 -5.13
C LEU A 137 16.53 -10.23 -6.14
N VAL A 138 15.63 -11.22 -6.06
CA VAL A 138 15.54 -12.31 -7.05
C VAL A 138 15.20 -11.76 -8.44
N SER A 139 14.25 -10.85 -8.55
CA SER A 139 13.90 -10.23 -9.84
C SER A 139 15.06 -9.43 -10.43
N ARG A 140 15.78 -8.66 -9.63
CA ARG A 140 16.96 -7.91 -10.06
C ARG A 140 18.06 -8.86 -10.59
N ARG A 141 18.39 -9.89 -9.81
CA ARG A 141 19.36 -10.90 -10.24
C ARG A 141 19.00 -11.53 -11.58
N THR A 142 17.72 -11.89 -11.76
CA THR A 142 17.25 -12.47 -13.01
C THR A 142 17.34 -11.49 -14.16
N ALA A 143 16.99 -10.22 -13.94
CA ALA A 143 17.12 -9.18 -14.96
C ALA A 143 18.57 -8.97 -15.39
N THR A 144 19.51 -8.88 -14.44
CA THR A 144 20.95 -8.75 -14.73
C THR A 144 21.47 -9.95 -15.53
N ILE A 145 21.12 -11.19 -15.14
CA ILE A 145 21.50 -12.40 -15.86
C ILE A 145 20.99 -12.36 -17.31
N ASN A 146 19.76 -11.97 -17.51
CA ASN A 146 19.17 -11.87 -18.85
C ASN A 146 19.83 -10.76 -19.69
N GLN A 147 20.18 -9.65 -19.07
CA GLN A 147 20.87 -8.53 -19.71
C GLN A 147 22.27 -8.96 -20.19
N ILE A 148 23.07 -9.60 -19.34
CA ILE A 148 24.39 -10.14 -19.72
C ILE A 148 24.26 -11.12 -20.89
N ARG A 149 23.28 -12.01 -20.83
CA ARG A 149 23.04 -12.98 -21.92
C ARG A 149 22.64 -12.31 -23.22
N ALA A 150 21.82 -11.25 -23.16
CA ALA A 150 21.47 -10.49 -24.34
C ALA A 150 22.74 -9.81 -24.96
N PHE A 151 23.59 -9.22 -24.15
CA PHE A 151 24.85 -8.65 -24.62
C PHE A 151 25.76 -9.69 -25.29
N LEU A 152 25.87 -10.88 -24.70
CA LEU A 152 26.70 -11.95 -25.27
C LEU A 152 26.09 -12.51 -26.60
N ILE A 153 24.76 -12.64 -26.68
CA ILE A 153 24.08 -13.07 -27.91
C ILE A 153 24.30 -12.12 -29.06
N GLU A 154 24.28 -10.80 -28.81
CA GLU A 154 24.60 -9.78 -29.83
C GLU A 154 26.05 -9.91 -30.36
N GLN A 155 26.96 -10.53 -29.60
CA GLN A 155 28.32 -10.87 -30.02
C GLN A 155 28.44 -12.29 -30.57
N GLY A 156 27.32 -12.96 -30.87
CA GLY A 156 27.29 -14.34 -31.36
C GLY A 156 27.61 -15.41 -30.30
N ILE A 157 27.65 -15.06 -29.03
CA ILE A 157 28.01 -15.94 -27.94
C ILE A 157 26.75 -16.43 -27.21
N ALA A 158 26.32 -17.66 -27.50
CA ALA A 158 25.17 -18.29 -26.85
C ALA A 158 25.58 -18.96 -25.52
N VAL A 159 24.91 -18.60 -24.41
CA VAL A 159 25.10 -19.22 -23.10
C VAL A 159 23.89 -20.02 -22.70
N ARG A 160 24.08 -21.22 -22.16
CA ARG A 160 23.01 -22.09 -21.64
C ARG A 160 22.12 -21.39 -20.67
N THR A 161 20.82 -21.75 -20.64
CA THR A 161 19.83 -21.18 -19.75
C THR A 161 20.16 -21.46 -18.27
N GLY A 162 19.89 -20.48 -17.40
CA GLY A 162 20.04 -20.59 -15.96
C GLY A 162 21.21 -19.78 -15.40
N ALA A 163 21.04 -19.30 -14.16
CA ALA A 163 22.03 -18.47 -13.47
C ALA A 163 23.36 -19.18 -13.23
N ARG A 164 23.31 -20.48 -12.93
CA ARG A 164 24.49 -21.30 -12.69
C ARG A 164 25.33 -21.50 -13.96
N ALA A 165 24.67 -21.70 -15.10
CA ALA A 165 25.36 -21.87 -16.38
C ALA A 165 26.13 -20.58 -16.75
N LEU A 166 25.50 -19.41 -16.67
CA LEU A 166 26.18 -18.15 -16.91
C LEU A 166 27.35 -17.94 -15.94
N ARG A 167 27.15 -18.11 -14.65
CA ARG A 167 28.22 -17.93 -13.64
C ARG A 167 29.44 -18.80 -13.91
N ASN A 168 29.22 -20.05 -14.31
CA ASN A 168 30.32 -21.01 -14.55
C ASN A 168 31.08 -20.73 -15.84
N SER A 169 30.43 -20.12 -16.85
CA SER A 169 31.04 -19.89 -18.17
C SER A 169 31.52 -18.45 -18.39
N LEU A 170 30.99 -17.48 -17.67
CA LEU A 170 31.22 -16.04 -17.92
C LEU A 170 32.69 -15.67 -17.90
N PHE A 171 33.43 -16.09 -16.88
CA PHE A 171 34.85 -15.78 -16.73
C PHE A 171 35.66 -16.34 -17.92
N ALA A 172 35.42 -17.61 -18.29
CA ALA A 172 36.09 -18.25 -19.41
C ALA A 172 35.71 -17.56 -20.75
N ILE A 173 34.47 -17.12 -20.92
CA ILE A 173 34.04 -16.40 -22.13
C ILE A 173 34.79 -15.06 -22.23
N LEU A 174 34.84 -14.29 -21.17
CA LEU A 174 35.52 -12.98 -21.18
C LEU A 174 37.04 -13.10 -21.43
N GLN A 175 37.66 -14.21 -21.02
CA GLN A 175 39.08 -14.47 -21.30
C GLN A 175 39.35 -15.06 -22.67
N ASN A 176 38.63 -16.09 -23.06
CA ASN A 176 38.97 -16.90 -24.25
C ASN A 176 38.37 -16.33 -25.54
N ARG A 177 37.41 -15.40 -25.45
CA ARG A 177 36.73 -14.75 -26.58
C ARG A 177 36.85 -13.22 -26.52
N ALA A 178 37.95 -12.74 -25.98
CA ALA A 178 38.22 -11.31 -25.82
C ALA A 178 38.34 -10.57 -27.18
N ASP A 179 38.63 -11.24 -28.24
CA ASP A 179 38.67 -10.77 -29.63
C ASP A 179 37.27 -10.53 -30.22
N GLU A 180 36.25 -11.24 -29.71
CA GLU A 180 34.87 -11.12 -30.16
C GLU A 180 34.06 -10.10 -29.32
N ILE A 181 34.55 -9.73 -28.15
CA ILE A 181 33.89 -8.77 -27.21
C ILE A 181 34.72 -7.52 -27.10
N SER A 182 34.13 -6.36 -27.42
CA SER A 182 34.87 -5.10 -27.27
C SER A 182 35.32 -4.87 -25.83
N PRO A 183 36.46 -4.19 -25.58
CA PRO A 183 36.93 -3.90 -24.23
C PRO A 183 35.89 -3.15 -23.37
N ARG A 184 35.10 -2.26 -24.00
CA ARG A 184 34.01 -1.54 -23.34
C ARG A 184 32.88 -2.48 -22.91
N MET A 185 32.47 -3.42 -23.77
CA MET A 185 31.43 -4.41 -23.44
C MET A 185 31.89 -5.37 -22.35
N SER A 186 33.15 -5.81 -22.40
CA SER A 186 33.73 -6.63 -21.34
C SER A 186 33.71 -5.92 -19.98
N ALA A 187 34.07 -4.62 -19.95
CA ALA A 187 33.99 -3.82 -18.73
C ALA A 187 32.53 -3.71 -18.21
N ILE A 188 31.55 -3.41 -19.08
CA ILE A 188 30.13 -3.33 -18.71
C ILE A 188 29.61 -4.66 -18.12
N ILE A 189 29.99 -5.78 -18.74
CA ILE A 189 29.55 -7.11 -18.25
C ILE A 189 30.20 -7.43 -16.90
N THR A 190 31.43 -6.99 -16.70
CA THR A 190 32.16 -7.19 -15.42
C THR A 190 31.56 -6.40 -14.27
N ASP A 191 31.02 -5.20 -14.56
CA ASP A 191 30.38 -4.32 -13.56
C ASP A 191 28.96 -4.77 -13.18
N LEU A 192 28.33 -5.66 -13.95
CA LEU A 192 26.99 -6.19 -13.72
C LEU A 192 26.98 -7.46 -12.84
#